data_47f236796faed349328a8e01651d3de8
#
_entry.id   47f236796faed349328a8e01651d3de8
#
_cell.length_a   1.000
_cell.length_b   1.000
_cell.length_c   1.000
_cell.angle_alpha   90.00
_cell.angle_beta   90.00
_cell.angle_gamma   90.00
#
_symmetry.space_group_name_H-M   'P 1'
#
loop_
_entity.id
_entity.type
_entity.pdbx_description
1 polymer ?
#
loop_
_entity_poly.entity_id
_entity_poly.type
_entity_poly.pdbx_seq_one_letter_code
_entity_poly.pdbx_strand_id
1 'polypeptide(L)'
;MKSSFLETLKERIIVFDGAMGTMLMRYGLSSGKCPDEWNLSKPEIVEEVHRLYIEAGADCIETNTFGANRIRLSSYHLEDKVREINLAGVRIARKVAGDNAFVTGSIGPTGKMLYPLGDLTFESAYNAFKEQAMALEEGGVDAIIIETMTDLQEARIALLACKENTKLPVICQMSFGENLRTVTGTPPEVAALVLWSLGADVVGANCSMGSEGLYKVLERMLLSGVPFISIQPNAGMPVIQEGRLVYLETPEKMADFAVKYAQLGASVIGSCCGSTPDHTRAIKNALDNASRVSTEKGITAFTSKTKFIQIDKSLPITVIGEKINSYTEDGKVLVENKDIDGLIELGRAQLRSGAQAVDIHISLPGVDETPLLMELIEGFQQFGDVPLVFDIQDPEVLEVALKLYPGRALVNSISLEPNREKIIGLVKKYGALAVGLTSGNASYPSTAEERIKNGEKLLSKLEPLDRIGVIFDPLVFPVSVYPESIKETLRAIEYFSDRGLPTIIGLSNVSFGLPKRTLLNRAFLSMAALNGVDSVILNPLDTDLMDILVTSQVLAGRIPLREYTKRFAPSP
;
A
#
# COMPACT_ATOMS: atom_id res chain seq x y z
N MET A 1 34.04 9.24 -1.23
CA MET A 1 32.88 9.15 -0.32
C MET A 1 32.05 7.94 -0.79
N LYS A 2 31.58 7.10 0.12
CA LYS A 2 30.68 6.00 -0.18
C LYS A 2 29.37 6.59 -0.74
N SER A 3 28.86 6.06 -1.86
CA SER A 3 27.53 6.42 -2.37
C SER A 3 26.48 6.14 -1.28
N SER A 4 25.39 6.92 -1.23
CA SER A 4 24.30 6.63 -0.29
C SER A 4 23.62 5.30 -0.62
N PHE A 5 22.88 4.74 0.34
CA PHE A 5 22.14 3.50 0.12
C PHE A 5 21.23 3.58 -1.12
N LEU A 6 20.45 4.67 -1.25
CA LEU A 6 19.53 4.85 -2.38
C LEU A 6 20.25 5.08 -3.73
N GLU A 7 21.41 5.74 -3.74
CA GLU A 7 22.21 5.89 -4.97
C GLU A 7 22.72 4.52 -5.44
N THR A 8 23.30 3.75 -4.52
CA THR A 8 23.77 2.39 -4.82
C THR A 8 22.64 1.49 -5.33
N LEU A 9 21.44 1.59 -4.72
CA LEU A 9 20.26 0.81 -5.10
C LEU A 9 19.80 1.11 -6.55
N LYS A 10 20.01 2.33 -7.03
CA LYS A 10 19.71 2.70 -8.43
C LYS A 10 20.67 2.07 -9.44
N GLU A 11 21.91 1.82 -9.02
CA GLU A 11 23.00 1.36 -9.89
C GLU A 11 23.10 -0.16 -9.96
N ARG A 12 22.94 -0.84 -8.82
CA ARG A 12 23.15 -2.29 -8.71
C ARG A 12 22.26 -2.97 -7.67
N ILE A 13 22.22 -4.29 -7.73
CA ILE A 13 21.60 -5.12 -6.70
C ILE A 13 22.45 -5.04 -5.42
N ILE A 14 21.79 -4.91 -4.27
CA ILE A 14 22.43 -4.93 -2.95
C ILE A 14 22.20 -6.31 -2.32
N VAL A 15 23.28 -7.00 -1.98
CA VAL A 15 23.22 -8.29 -1.29
C VAL A 15 23.21 -8.05 0.22
N PHE A 16 22.13 -8.49 0.88
CA PHE A 16 21.99 -8.44 2.33
C PHE A 16 22.58 -9.71 2.97
N ASP A 17 22.82 -9.63 4.26
CA ASP A 17 23.25 -10.75 5.09
C ASP A 17 22.15 -11.81 5.23
N GLY A 18 22.22 -12.59 6.29
CA GLY A 18 21.27 -13.67 6.58
C GLY A 18 20.86 -13.69 8.04
N ALA A 19 20.45 -14.86 8.50
CA ALA A 19 19.84 -15.04 9.80
C ALA A 19 20.73 -14.65 10.98
N MET A 20 20.34 -13.64 11.75
CA MET A 20 20.97 -13.34 13.04
C MET A 20 20.48 -14.34 14.12
N GLY A 21 19.18 -14.47 14.33
CA GLY A 21 18.63 -15.26 15.42
C GLY A 21 19.05 -16.75 15.42
N THR A 22 18.99 -17.42 14.26
CA THR A 22 19.43 -18.83 14.16
C THR A 22 20.94 -18.99 14.30
N MET A 23 21.72 -17.98 13.95
CA MET A 23 23.18 -17.97 14.24
C MET A 23 23.44 -17.84 15.74
N LEU A 24 22.77 -16.92 16.45
CA LEU A 24 22.90 -16.80 17.91
C LEU A 24 22.50 -18.08 18.64
N MET A 25 21.48 -18.81 18.13
CA MET A 25 21.12 -20.14 18.69
C MET A 25 22.26 -21.15 18.57
N ARG A 26 23.04 -21.12 17.48
CA ARG A 26 24.26 -21.97 17.34
C ARG A 26 25.34 -21.62 18.36
N TYR A 27 25.40 -20.35 18.77
CA TYR A 27 26.29 -19.88 19.85
C TYR A 27 25.67 -20.03 21.24
N GLY A 28 24.55 -20.74 21.40
CA GLY A 28 23.96 -21.11 22.69
C GLY A 28 22.84 -20.19 23.19
N LEU A 29 22.24 -19.35 22.33
CA LEU A 29 21.02 -18.63 22.69
C LEU A 29 19.89 -19.65 22.89
N SER A 30 19.36 -19.73 24.11
CA SER A 30 18.27 -20.63 24.46
C SER A 30 16.91 -20.06 24.00
N SER A 31 16.01 -20.97 23.64
CA SER A 31 14.62 -20.59 23.33
C SER A 31 13.98 -19.79 24.47
N GLY A 32 13.22 -18.76 24.14
CA GLY A 32 12.54 -17.89 25.12
C GLY A 32 13.42 -16.78 25.72
N LYS A 33 14.67 -16.66 25.33
CA LYS A 33 15.55 -15.54 25.69
C LYS A 33 15.50 -14.45 24.61
N CYS A 34 15.77 -13.21 25.02
CA CYS A 34 15.81 -12.06 24.14
C CYS A 34 17.12 -12.05 23.33
N PRO A 35 17.10 -12.19 21.98
CA PRO A 35 18.31 -12.11 21.17
C PRO A 35 18.96 -10.73 21.23
N ASP A 36 18.15 -9.68 21.26
CA ASP A 36 18.56 -8.28 21.21
C ASP A 36 19.35 -7.88 22.48
N GLU A 37 19.09 -8.53 23.61
CA GLU A 37 19.79 -8.30 24.87
C GLU A 37 21.28 -8.71 24.77
N TRP A 38 21.64 -9.63 23.82
CA TRP A 38 23.03 -10.01 23.61
C TRP A 38 23.89 -8.87 23.06
N ASN A 39 23.31 -7.79 22.56
CA ASN A 39 24.04 -6.56 22.26
C ASN A 39 24.71 -5.97 23.50
N LEU A 40 24.19 -6.27 24.70
CA LEU A 40 24.73 -5.80 25.99
C LEU A 40 25.52 -6.88 26.71
N SER A 41 25.01 -8.11 26.77
CA SER A 41 25.60 -9.18 27.60
C SER A 41 26.64 -10.05 26.87
N LYS A 42 26.57 -10.14 25.53
CA LYS A 42 27.47 -10.95 24.70
C LYS A 42 27.82 -10.26 23.38
N PRO A 43 28.25 -8.99 23.41
CA PRO A 43 28.48 -8.20 22.19
C PRO A 43 29.52 -8.84 21.25
N GLU A 44 30.50 -9.59 21.79
CA GLU A 44 31.53 -10.28 21.02
C GLU A 44 30.93 -11.37 20.11
N ILE A 45 29.85 -12.03 20.52
CA ILE A 45 29.18 -13.05 19.70
C ILE A 45 28.38 -12.39 18.58
N VAL A 46 27.68 -11.29 18.86
CA VAL A 46 26.95 -10.52 17.86
C VAL A 46 27.94 -9.95 16.81
N GLU A 47 29.07 -9.41 17.27
CA GLU A 47 30.17 -8.92 16.43
C GLU A 47 30.70 -10.03 15.50
N GLU A 48 30.92 -11.22 16.04
CA GLU A 48 31.38 -12.39 15.29
C GLU A 48 30.40 -12.78 14.17
N VAL A 49 29.11 -12.81 14.46
CA VAL A 49 28.08 -13.13 13.44
C VAL A 49 28.10 -12.10 12.30
N HIS A 50 28.15 -10.81 12.62
CA HIS A 50 28.26 -9.77 11.59
C HIS A 50 29.53 -9.91 10.76
N ARG A 51 30.68 -10.21 11.40
CA ARG A 51 31.95 -10.40 10.73
C ARG A 51 31.88 -11.54 9.71
N LEU A 52 31.28 -12.66 10.06
CA LEU A 52 31.12 -13.81 9.17
C LEU A 52 30.30 -13.47 7.92
N TYR A 53 29.25 -12.64 8.04
CA TYR A 53 28.45 -12.21 6.89
C TYR A 53 29.19 -11.20 6.00
N ILE A 54 29.98 -10.27 6.58
CA ILE A 54 30.83 -9.37 5.80
C ILE A 54 31.89 -10.17 5.03
N GLU A 55 32.55 -11.13 5.68
CA GLU A 55 33.54 -12.03 5.04
C GLU A 55 32.88 -12.92 3.95
N ALA A 56 31.59 -13.19 4.05
CA ALA A 56 30.82 -13.87 3.01
C ALA A 56 30.46 -12.97 1.82
N GLY A 57 30.70 -11.65 1.92
CA GLY A 57 30.48 -10.69 0.84
C GLY A 57 29.16 -9.93 0.89
N ALA A 58 28.49 -9.86 2.05
CA ALA A 58 27.32 -9.03 2.21
C ALA A 58 27.64 -7.55 1.95
N ASP A 59 26.85 -6.88 1.11
CA ASP A 59 26.92 -5.42 0.88
C ASP A 59 26.26 -4.62 1.99
N CYS A 60 25.33 -5.26 2.72
CA CYS A 60 24.56 -4.68 3.82
C CYS A 60 24.35 -5.72 4.92
N ILE A 61 24.48 -5.29 6.19
CA ILE A 61 24.15 -6.11 7.36
C ILE A 61 23.04 -5.46 8.18
N GLU A 62 22.19 -6.30 8.77
CA GLU A 62 21.07 -5.90 9.61
C GLU A 62 21.47 -5.95 11.09
N THR A 63 21.13 -4.90 11.86
CA THR A 63 21.45 -4.88 13.29
C THR A 63 20.70 -5.97 14.06
N ASN A 64 21.26 -6.46 15.16
CA ASN A 64 20.57 -7.38 16.08
C ASN A 64 19.58 -6.62 16.97
N THR A 65 18.53 -6.04 16.35
CA THR A 65 17.53 -5.18 17.00
C THR A 65 16.08 -5.48 16.58
N PHE A 66 15.85 -6.63 15.96
CA PHE A 66 14.55 -7.07 15.46
C PHE A 66 13.43 -6.96 16.50
N GLY A 67 13.67 -7.41 17.74
CA GLY A 67 12.72 -7.39 18.84
C GLY A 67 12.87 -6.18 19.77
N ALA A 68 13.68 -5.19 19.43
CA ALA A 68 14.09 -4.15 20.35
C ALA A 68 13.14 -2.94 20.42
N ASN A 69 11.83 -3.12 20.14
CA ASN A 69 10.79 -2.15 20.47
C ASN A 69 10.26 -2.36 21.90
N ARG A 70 9.72 -1.30 22.51
CA ARG A 70 9.23 -1.29 23.90
C ARG A 70 8.22 -2.41 24.18
N ILE A 71 7.30 -2.68 23.26
CA ILE A 71 6.23 -3.66 23.44
C ILE A 71 6.81 -5.08 23.42
N ARG A 72 7.72 -5.38 22.51
CA ARG A 72 8.37 -6.70 22.44
C ARG A 72 9.30 -6.93 23.62
N LEU A 73 10.09 -5.92 23.99
CA LEU A 73 11.00 -5.97 25.12
C LEU A 73 10.29 -6.14 26.47
N SER A 74 9.05 -5.65 26.61
CA SER A 74 8.27 -5.83 27.85
C SER A 74 8.02 -7.30 28.19
N SER A 75 7.97 -8.18 27.18
CA SER A 75 7.85 -9.63 27.38
C SER A 75 9.09 -10.25 28.09
N TYR A 76 10.18 -9.49 28.16
CA TYR A 76 11.44 -9.87 28.79
C TYR A 76 11.79 -8.96 29.97
N HIS A 77 10.91 -8.03 30.37
CA HIS A 77 11.15 -7.01 31.41
C HIS A 77 12.35 -6.10 31.04
N LEU A 78 12.48 -5.73 29.78
CA LEU A 78 13.55 -4.91 29.23
C LEU A 78 13.02 -3.63 28.54
N GLU A 79 11.77 -3.27 28.76
CA GLU A 79 11.09 -2.13 28.12
C GLU A 79 11.77 -0.77 28.36
N ASP A 80 12.50 -0.63 29.44
CA ASP A 80 13.27 0.59 29.76
C ASP A 80 14.64 0.65 29.09
N LYS A 81 15.06 -0.44 28.39
CA LYS A 81 16.36 -0.54 27.71
C LYS A 81 16.29 -0.37 26.19
N VAL A 82 15.16 0.08 25.64
CA VAL A 82 14.99 0.25 24.18
C VAL A 82 16.17 0.99 23.56
N ARG A 83 16.44 2.21 24.05
CA ARG A 83 17.52 3.04 23.50
C ARG A 83 18.90 2.38 23.67
N GLU A 84 19.18 1.83 24.85
CA GLU A 84 20.48 1.19 25.16
C GLU A 84 20.79 0.00 24.24
N ILE A 85 19.80 -0.90 24.04
CA ILE A 85 19.91 -2.11 23.21
C ILE A 85 20.09 -1.73 21.75
N ASN A 86 19.28 -0.79 21.22
CA ASN A 86 19.38 -0.36 19.83
C ASN A 86 20.71 0.32 19.53
N LEU A 87 21.16 1.25 20.36
CA LEU A 87 22.47 1.91 20.19
C LEU A 87 23.64 0.92 20.25
N ALA A 88 23.57 -0.08 21.15
CA ALA A 88 24.60 -1.12 21.24
C ALA A 88 24.63 -1.98 19.98
N GLY A 89 23.46 -2.42 19.46
CA GLY A 89 23.36 -3.18 18.23
C GLY A 89 23.93 -2.44 17.02
N VAL A 90 23.60 -1.16 16.87
CA VAL A 90 24.14 -0.31 15.79
C VAL A 90 25.67 -0.17 15.93
N ARG A 91 26.18 0.09 17.13
CA ARG A 91 27.61 0.24 17.38
C ARG A 91 28.38 -1.01 17.01
N ILE A 92 27.88 -2.20 17.33
CA ILE A 92 28.50 -3.47 16.98
C ILE A 92 28.53 -3.66 15.48
N ALA A 93 27.38 -3.51 14.81
CA ALA A 93 27.29 -3.66 13.35
C ALA A 93 28.18 -2.65 12.61
N ARG A 94 28.18 -1.38 13.02
CA ARG A 94 29.01 -0.33 12.40
C ARG A 94 30.50 -0.58 12.59
N LYS A 95 30.92 -1.11 13.74
CA LYS A 95 32.33 -1.49 14.00
C LYS A 95 32.82 -2.53 12.98
N VAL A 96 31.96 -3.48 12.62
CA VAL A 96 32.31 -4.56 11.67
C VAL A 96 32.20 -4.07 10.22
N ALA A 97 31.14 -3.37 9.88
CA ALA A 97 30.89 -2.89 8.51
C ALA A 97 31.93 -1.84 8.06
N GLY A 98 32.42 -1.01 8.98
CA GLY A 98 33.28 0.13 8.64
C GLY A 98 32.67 0.98 7.53
N ASP A 99 33.50 1.33 6.53
CA ASP A 99 33.06 2.03 5.32
C ASP A 99 32.77 1.09 4.13
N ASN A 100 32.87 -0.22 4.32
CA ASN A 100 32.84 -1.20 3.22
C ASN A 100 31.40 -1.76 2.99
N ALA A 101 30.54 -1.74 4.01
CA ALA A 101 29.19 -2.25 3.91
C ALA A 101 28.19 -1.27 4.53
N PHE A 102 26.91 -1.34 4.10
CA PHE A 102 25.82 -0.64 4.73
C PHE A 102 25.40 -1.32 6.03
N VAL A 103 24.81 -0.54 6.92
CA VAL A 103 24.17 -1.03 8.15
C VAL A 103 22.72 -0.60 8.13
N THR A 104 21.79 -1.55 8.17
CA THR A 104 20.35 -1.28 8.31
C THR A 104 19.88 -1.60 9.70
N GLY A 105 19.09 -0.68 10.27
CA GLY A 105 18.45 -0.89 11.58
C GLY A 105 17.22 -1.77 11.46
N SER A 106 17.27 -2.98 12.03
CA SER A 106 16.16 -3.93 11.97
C SER A 106 15.05 -3.59 12.98
N ILE A 107 13.80 -3.55 12.51
CA ILE A 107 12.56 -3.36 13.28
C ILE A 107 11.58 -4.49 12.92
N GLY A 108 11.31 -5.37 13.86
CA GLY A 108 10.30 -6.42 13.74
C GLY A 108 8.95 -6.04 14.35
N PRO A 109 7.92 -6.92 14.22
CA PRO A 109 6.59 -6.68 14.75
C PRO A 109 6.58 -6.62 16.30
N THR A 110 5.56 -5.95 16.85
CA THR A 110 5.35 -5.87 18.31
C THR A 110 5.06 -7.23 18.95
N GLY A 111 4.59 -8.18 18.16
CA GLY A 111 4.14 -9.49 18.63
C GLY A 111 2.75 -9.47 19.28
N LYS A 112 2.03 -8.36 19.18
CA LYS A 112 0.65 -8.20 19.63
C LYS A 112 -0.27 -7.89 18.45
N MET A 113 -1.55 -8.20 18.59
CA MET A 113 -2.55 -7.85 17.59
C MET A 113 -3.12 -6.46 17.83
N LEU A 114 -3.30 -5.71 16.76
CA LEU A 114 -3.95 -4.40 16.78
C LEU A 114 -5.45 -4.54 17.08
N TYR A 115 -6.01 -3.51 17.71
CA TYR A 115 -7.46 -3.36 17.84
C TYR A 115 -8.12 -3.38 16.43
N PRO A 116 -9.30 -4.02 16.24
CA PRO A 116 -10.13 -4.70 17.25
C PRO A 116 -9.80 -6.18 17.48
N LEU A 117 -8.83 -6.77 16.77
CA LEU A 117 -8.44 -8.19 16.94
C LEU A 117 -7.65 -8.44 18.22
N GLY A 118 -7.02 -7.42 18.77
CA GLY A 118 -6.29 -7.42 20.03
C GLY A 118 -6.48 -6.10 20.77
N ASP A 119 -5.62 -5.84 21.73
CA ASP A 119 -5.66 -4.68 22.62
C ASP A 119 -4.68 -3.56 22.26
N LEU A 120 -3.86 -3.76 21.21
CA LEU A 120 -2.85 -2.79 20.81
C LEU A 120 -3.47 -1.64 19.99
N THR A 121 -3.41 -0.43 20.52
CA THR A 121 -3.90 0.77 19.82
C THR A 121 -2.88 1.26 18.78
N PHE A 122 -3.37 2.04 17.81
CA PHE A 122 -2.52 2.73 16.81
C PHE A 122 -1.42 3.55 17.50
N GLU A 123 -1.80 4.39 18.47
CA GLU A 123 -0.89 5.30 19.17
C GLU A 123 0.18 4.56 19.95
N SER A 124 -0.19 3.44 20.63
CA SER A 124 0.77 2.64 21.38
C SER A 124 1.79 1.97 20.47
N ALA A 125 1.35 1.41 19.35
CA ALA A 125 2.24 0.83 18.34
C ALA A 125 3.14 1.90 17.69
N TYR A 126 2.56 3.03 17.28
CA TYR A 126 3.30 4.15 16.69
C TYR A 126 4.41 4.65 17.62
N ASN A 127 4.11 4.88 18.89
CA ASN A 127 5.10 5.37 19.87
C ASN A 127 6.21 4.35 20.10
N ALA A 128 5.92 3.04 20.13
CA ALA A 128 6.93 2.00 20.29
C ALA A 128 7.89 1.95 19.09
N PHE A 129 7.37 2.02 17.86
CA PHE A 129 8.19 2.06 16.65
C PHE A 129 8.97 3.37 16.51
N LYS A 130 8.35 4.51 16.85
CA LYS A 130 9.03 5.81 16.87
C LYS A 130 10.26 5.80 17.79
N GLU A 131 10.11 5.32 19.02
CA GLU A 131 11.21 5.24 19.98
C GLU A 131 12.38 4.41 19.44
N GLN A 132 12.09 3.26 18.85
CA GLN A 132 13.10 2.40 18.23
C GLN A 132 13.76 3.05 17.03
N ALA A 133 12.98 3.61 16.09
CA ALA A 133 13.49 4.25 14.88
C ALA A 133 14.43 5.42 15.20
N MET A 134 14.06 6.26 16.17
CA MET A 134 14.91 7.38 16.62
C MET A 134 16.23 6.90 17.24
N ALA A 135 16.21 5.81 18.01
CA ALA A 135 17.43 5.24 18.58
C ALA A 135 18.36 4.65 17.51
N LEU A 136 17.79 4.03 16.45
CA LEU A 136 18.56 3.51 15.30
C LEU A 136 19.18 4.66 14.50
N GLU A 137 18.46 5.74 14.21
CA GLU A 137 19.01 6.92 13.55
C GLU A 137 20.11 7.58 14.37
N GLU A 138 19.93 7.74 15.69
CA GLU A 138 20.93 8.25 16.60
C GLU A 138 22.21 7.39 16.58
N GLY A 139 22.06 6.07 16.48
CA GLY A 139 23.18 5.12 16.35
C GLY A 139 23.95 5.23 15.04
N GLY A 140 23.36 5.83 14.00
CA GLY A 140 24.00 6.10 12.72
C GLY A 140 23.89 4.95 11.72
N VAL A 141 22.71 4.32 11.59
CA VAL A 141 22.41 3.36 10.50
C VAL A 141 22.27 4.08 9.16
N ASP A 142 22.50 3.37 8.04
CA ASP A 142 22.36 3.92 6.67
C ASP A 142 20.92 3.89 6.18
N ALA A 143 20.09 2.97 6.70
CA ALA A 143 18.67 2.82 6.42
C ALA A 143 17.97 2.06 7.56
N ILE A 144 16.63 2.06 7.58
CA ILE A 144 15.82 1.22 8.46
C ILE A 144 15.20 0.10 7.62
N ILE A 145 15.17 -1.11 8.17
CA ILE A 145 14.41 -2.24 7.63
C ILE A 145 13.31 -2.65 8.61
N ILE A 146 12.06 -2.46 8.20
CA ILE A 146 10.87 -2.98 8.86
C ILE A 146 10.62 -4.34 8.22
N GLU A 147 10.72 -5.42 9.00
CA GLU A 147 10.73 -6.77 8.43
C GLU A 147 9.79 -7.74 9.14
N THR A 148 9.44 -8.83 8.45
CA THR A 148 8.63 -9.94 8.98
C THR A 148 7.26 -9.51 9.47
N MET A 149 6.71 -8.44 8.91
CA MET A 149 5.38 -7.95 9.26
C MET A 149 4.29 -8.87 8.71
N THR A 150 3.33 -9.25 9.54
CA THR A 150 2.23 -10.16 9.19
C THR A 150 0.88 -9.47 9.10
N ASP A 151 0.80 -8.23 9.55
CA ASP A 151 -0.37 -7.36 9.45
C ASP A 151 -0.01 -6.07 8.70
N LEU A 152 -0.80 -5.73 7.65
CA LEU A 152 -0.55 -4.55 6.84
C LEU A 152 -0.70 -3.26 7.64
N GLN A 153 -1.64 -3.19 8.57
CA GLN A 153 -1.85 -1.99 9.38
C GLN A 153 -0.68 -1.78 10.36
N GLU A 154 -0.14 -2.85 10.96
CA GLU A 154 1.05 -2.74 11.80
C GLU A 154 2.27 -2.27 10.99
N ALA A 155 2.47 -2.79 9.78
CA ALA A 155 3.53 -2.35 8.87
C ALA A 155 3.39 -0.86 8.49
N ARG A 156 2.16 -0.40 8.22
CA ARG A 156 1.86 1.02 7.95
C ARG A 156 2.19 1.91 9.15
N ILE A 157 1.83 1.49 10.36
CA ILE A 157 2.12 2.24 11.59
C ILE A 157 3.64 2.36 11.79
N ALA A 158 4.37 1.26 11.63
CA ALA A 158 5.83 1.26 11.75
C ALA A 158 6.48 2.17 10.70
N LEU A 159 6.01 2.10 9.45
CA LEU A 159 6.50 2.94 8.36
C LEU A 159 6.23 4.43 8.61
N LEU A 160 5.02 4.81 9.04
CA LEU A 160 4.68 6.19 9.42
C LEU A 160 5.57 6.67 10.56
N ALA A 161 5.77 5.85 11.60
CA ALA A 161 6.62 6.21 12.71
C ALA A 161 8.07 6.49 12.29
N CYS A 162 8.62 5.69 11.36
CA CYS A 162 9.95 5.93 10.79
C CYS A 162 9.99 7.19 9.94
N LYS A 163 9.08 7.34 8.98
CA LYS A 163 9.10 8.45 8.01
C LYS A 163 8.82 9.82 8.65
N GLU A 164 8.02 9.89 9.69
CA GLU A 164 7.71 11.14 10.39
C GLU A 164 8.81 11.57 11.39
N ASN A 165 9.63 10.64 11.88
CA ASN A 165 10.58 10.92 12.96
C ASN A 165 12.04 10.69 12.60
N THR A 166 12.35 10.21 11.39
CA THR A 166 13.72 10.05 10.88
C THR A 166 13.85 10.56 9.45
N LYS A 167 15.10 10.75 9.00
CA LYS A 167 15.41 11.11 7.60
C LYS A 167 15.95 9.94 6.80
N LEU A 168 15.93 8.75 7.37
CA LEU A 168 16.53 7.55 6.78
C LEU A 168 15.66 6.97 5.67
N PRO A 169 16.28 6.34 4.66
CA PRO A 169 15.57 5.42 3.77
C PRO A 169 14.93 4.28 4.56
N VAL A 170 13.74 3.83 4.13
CA VAL A 170 13.02 2.75 4.80
C VAL A 170 12.71 1.63 3.82
N ILE A 171 13.16 0.43 4.16
CA ILE A 171 12.78 -0.84 3.54
C ILE A 171 11.61 -1.39 4.36
N CYS A 172 10.52 -1.82 3.73
CA CYS A 172 9.38 -2.40 4.45
C CYS A 172 8.98 -3.74 3.83
N GLN A 173 9.10 -4.81 4.62
CA GLN A 173 8.89 -6.18 4.20
C GLN A 173 7.74 -6.85 4.96
N MET A 174 6.95 -7.62 4.22
CA MET A 174 5.87 -8.44 4.75
C MET A 174 6.21 -9.92 4.67
N SER A 175 5.59 -10.70 5.55
CA SER A 175 5.67 -12.17 5.52
C SER A 175 4.37 -12.77 5.00
N PHE A 176 4.49 -13.71 4.05
CA PHE A 176 3.35 -14.35 3.36
C PHE A 176 3.39 -15.86 3.58
N GLY A 177 2.20 -16.46 3.76
CA GLY A 177 2.05 -17.92 3.79
C GLY A 177 1.99 -18.56 2.40
N GLU A 178 1.88 -19.88 2.33
CA GLU A 178 1.80 -20.65 1.07
C GLU A 178 0.61 -20.27 0.18
N ASN A 179 -0.44 -19.71 0.78
CA ASN A 179 -1.60 -19.17 0.06
C ASN A 179 -1.34 -17.78 -0.56
N LEU A 180 -0.11 -17.29 -0.53
CA LEU A 180 0.32 -15.97 -0.98
C LEU A 180 -0.45 -14.83 -0.29
N ARG A 181 -0.72 -14.98 1.01
CA ARG A 181 -1.35 -13.94 1.84
C ARG A 181 -0.65 -13.84 3.17
N THR A 182 -0.70 -12.65 3.75
CA THR A 182 -0.29 -12.46 5.15
C THR A 182 -1.27 -13.15 6.10
N VAL A 183 -0.94 -13.24 7.37
CA VAL A 183 -1.83 -13.81 8.41
C VAL A 183 -3.20 -13.10 8.42
N THR A 184 -3.22 -11.81 8.18
CA THR A 184 -4.46 -11.01 8.14
C THR A 184 -5.09 -10.90 6.74
N GLY A 185 -4.61 -11.67 5.75
CA GLY A 185 -5.24 -11.87 4.45
C GLY A 185 -4.75 -10.97 3.31
N THR A 186 -3.78 -10.10 3.54
CA THR A 186 -3.26 -9.16 2.53
C THR A 186 -2.43 -9.89 1.46
N PRO A 187 -2.72 -9.73 0.16
CA PRO A 187 -1.91 -10.27 -0.92
C PRO A 187 -0.69 -9.37 -1.24
N PRO A 188 0.35 -9.93 -1.91
CA PRO A 188 1.61 -9.23 -2.14
C PRO A 188 1.49 -7.92 -2.92
N GLU A 189 0.68 -7.87 -3.96
CA GLU A 189 0.47 -6.69 -4.80
C GLU A 189 -0.18 -5.53 -4.03
N VAL A 190 -1.10 -5.83 -3.10
CA VAL A 190 -1.71 -4.83 -2.21
C VAL A 190 -0.68 -4.30 -1.23
N ALA A 191 0.06 -5.21 -0.56
CA ALA A 191 1.09 -4.82 0.40
C ALA A 191 2.16 -3.92 -0.26
N ALA A 192 2.65 -4.31 -1.44
CA ALA A 192 3.65 -3.54 -2.16
C ALA A 192 3.16 -2.14 -2.54
N LEU A 193 1.95 -2.02 -3.10
CA LEU A 193 1.39 -0.72 -3.49
C LEU A 193 1.14 0.17 -2.27
N VAL A 194 0.52 -0.36 -1.22
CA VAL A 194 0.18 0.43 -0.03
C VAL A 194 1.43 0.96 0.65
N LEU A 195 2.43 0.10 0.89
CA LEU A 195 3.65 0.50 1.57
C LEU A 195 4.52 1.44 0.72
N TRP A 196 4.63 1.20 -0.59
CA TRP A 196 5.30 2.11 -1.51
C TRP A 196 4.65 3.49 -1.52
N SER A 197 3.32 3.54 -1.69
CA SER A 197 2.60 4.81 -1.73
C SER A 197 2.73 5.59 -0.41
N LEU A 198 2.77 4.89 0.73
CA LEU A 198 2.94 5.49 2.06
C LEU A 198 4.37 6.01 2.31
N GLY A 199 5.32 5.71 1.44
CA GLY A 199 6.67 6.29 1.51
C GLY A 199 7.80 5.31 1.77
N ALA A 200 7.60 3.99 1.74
CA ALA A 200 8.71 3.04 1.77
C ALA A 200 9.61 3.25 0.55
N ASP A 201 10.92 3.26 0.75
CA ASP A 201 11.88 3.41 -0.35
C ASP A 201 12.12 2.09 -1.08
N VAL A 202 11.97 0.98 -0.38
CA VAL A 202 11.96 -0.38 -0.90
C VAL A 202 10.81 -1.13 -0.24
N VAL A 203 10.04 -1.89 -1.00
CA VAL A 203 9.04 -2.82 -0.45
C VAL A 203 9.51 -4.25 -0.65
N GLY A 204 9.02 -5.20 0.15
CA GLY A 204 9.52 -6.54 -0.04
C GLY A 204 8.82 -7.63 0.75
N ALA A 205 9.44 -8.80 0.69
CA ALA A 205 9.00 -9.98 1.43
C ALA A 205 10.19 -10.72 2.04
N ASN A 206 10.01 -11.18 3.27
CA ASN A 206 11.01 -11.98 3.94
C ASN A 206 10.37 -13.08 4.81
N CYS A 207 11.18 -14.04 5.20
CA CYS A 207 10.79 -15.11 6.12
C CYS A 207 9.60 -15.97 5.62
N SER A 208 9.01 -16.78 6.50
CA SER A 208 7.84 -17.65 6.32
C SER A 208 7.96 -18.74 5.24
N MET A 209 8.64 -18.49 4.14
CA MET A 209 8.79 -19.46 3.03
C MET A 209 10.24 -19.55 2.57
N GLY A 210 10.58 -20.64 1.87
CA GLY A 210 11.84 -20.80 1.14
C GLY A 210 11.83 -20.06 -0.20
N SER A 211 12.91 -20.22 -0.95
CA SER A 211 13.16 -19.45 -2.17
C SER A 211 12.05 -19.56 -3.23
N GLU A 212 11.53 -20.78 -3.49
CA GLU A 212 10.45 -20.95 -4.47
C GLU A 212 9.15 -20.24 -4.09
N GLY A 213 8.82 -20.23 -2.78
CA GLY A 213 7.64 -19.54 -2.28
C GLY A 213 7.74 -18.03 -2.49
N LEU A 214 8.89 -17.44 -2.13
CA LEU A 214 9.10 -16.00 -2.31
C LEU A 214 9.25 -15.60 -3.79
N TYR A 215 9.63 -16.49 -4.69
CA TYR A 215 9.58 -16.24 -6.13
C TYR A 215 8.15 -15.91 -6.58
N LYS A 216 7.17 -16.72 -6.14
CA LYS A 216 5.75 -16.48 -6.45
C LYS A 216 5.22 -15.18 -5.80
N VAL A 217 5.72 -14.84 -4.62
CA VAL A 217 5.39 -13.55 -3.97
C VAL A 217 5.94 -12.38 -4.80
N LEU A 218 7.18 -12.46 -5.27
CA LEU A 218 7.78 -11.45 -6.14
C LEU A 218 6.98 -11.23 -7.42
N GLU A 219 6.58 -12.31 -8.11
CA GLU A 219 5.72 -12.21 -9.31
C GLU A 219 4.44 -11.42 -9.04
N ARG A 220 3.82 -11.61 -7.87
CA ARG A 220 2.62 -10.87 -7.47
C ARG A 220 2.94 -9.42 -7.10
N MET A 221 4.04 -9.16 -6.39
CA MET A 221 4.45 -7.79 -6.04
C MET A 221 4.70 -6.93 -7.28
N LEU A 222 5.23 -7.51 -8.36
CA LEU A 222 5.48 -6.81 -9.63
C LEU A 222 4.20 -6.23 -10.27
N LEU A 223 3.03 -6.75 -9.93
CA LEU A 223 1.75 -6.19 -10.40
C LEU A 223 1.47 -4.80 -9.85
N SER A 224 2.13 -4.41 -8.77
CA SER A 224 2.01 -3.06 -8.18
C SER A 224 2.82 -1.98 -8.91
N GLY A 225 3.75 -2.38 -9.79
CA GLY A 225 4.59 -1.45 -10.57
C GLY A 225 5.63 -0.68 -9.77
N VAL A 226 5.93 -1.10 -8.54
CA VAL A 226 6.91 -0.43 -7.67
C VAL A 226 8.35 -0.59 -8.17
N PRO A 227 9.25 0.41 -7.99
CA PRO A 227 10.58 0.42 -8.61
C PRO A 227 11.62 -0.44 -7.91
N PHE A 228 11.49 -0.69 -6.60
CA PHE A 228 12.48 -1.41 -5.79
C PHE A 228 11.80 -2.46 -4.91
N ILE A 229 12.22 -3.72 -5.08
CA ILE A 229 11.70 -4.85 -4.33
C ILE A 229 12.84 -5.60 -3.63
N SER A 230 12.63 -5.94 -2.35
CA SER A 230 13.53 -6.74 -1.52
C SER A 230 12.98 -8.14 -1.31
N ILE A 231 13.82 -9.18 -1.46
CA ILE A 231 13.45 -10.59 -1.26
C ILE A 231 14.50 -11.29 -0.39
N GLN A 232 14.05 -11.81 0.78
CA GLN A 232 14.91 -12.49 1.75
C GLN A 232 14.25 -13.79 2.27
N PRO A 233 14.37 -14.91 1.54
CA PRO A 233 13.77 -16.19 1.91
C PRO A 233 14.46 -16.85 3.11
N ASN A 234 13.73 -17.75 3.78
CA ASN A 234 14.33 -18.74 4.66
C ASN A 234 15.18 -19.75 3.86
N ALA A 235 16.10 -20.42 4.52
CA ALA A 235 16.80 -21.57 3.95
C ALA A 235 15.88 -22.83 3.85
N GLY A 236 14.71 -22.64 3.23
CA GLY A 236 13.60 -23.58 3.17
C GLY A 236 12.66 -23.51 4.38
N MET A 237 11.67 -24.41 4.41
CA MET A 237 10.75 -24.52 5.54
C MET A 237 11.43 -25.25 6.71
N PRO A 238 11.21 -24.80 7.95
CA PRO A 238 11.79 -25.49 9.11
C PRO A 238 11.15 -26.87 9.30
N VAL A 239 12.00 -27.87 9.52
CA VAL A 239 11.59 -29.24 9.86
C VAL A 239 12.21 -29.64 11.21
N ILE A 240 11.52 -30.50 11.97
CA ILE A 240 12.06 -31.05 13.20
C ILE A 240 12.79 -32.35 12.88
N GLN A 241 14.11 -32.37 13.10
CA GLN A 241 14.93 -33.57 13.00
C GLN A 241 15.64 -33.76 14.35
N GLU A 242 15.48 -34.94 14.94
CA GLU A 242 16.08 -35.29 16.24
C GLU A 242 15.80 -34.27 17.36
N GLY A 243 14.58 -33.68 17.35
CA GLY A 243 14.17 -32.67 18.32
C GLY A 243 14.78 -31.27 18.11
N ARG A 244 15.47 -31.03 16.98
CA ARG A 244 16.04 -29.74 16.60
C ARG A 244 15.36 -29.20 15.35
N LEU A 245 15.24 -27.86 15.31
CA LEU A 245 14.77 -27.14 14.11
C LEU A 245 15.89 -27.08 13.08
N VAL A 246 15.66 -27.64 11.89
CA VAL A 246 16.63 -27.70 10.79
C VAL A 246 16.00 -27.08 9.54
N TYR A 247 16.81 -26.38 8.78
CA TYR A 247 16.45 -25.81 7.49
C TYR A 247 17.24 -26.56 6.39
N LEU A 248 16.56 -26.97 5.31
CA LEU A 248 17.11 -27.95 4.36
C LEU A 248 17.47 -27.35 2.99
N GLU A 249 17.19 -26.09 2.75
CA GLU A 249 17.55 -25.46 1.49
C GLU A 249 19.05 -25.16 1.46
N THR A 250 19.74 -25.60 0.40
CA THR A 250 21.20 -25.46 0.30
C THR A 250 21.60 -24.09 -0.23
N PRO A 251 22.86 -23.65 0.02
CA PRO A 251 23.40 -22.43 -0.55
C PRO A 251 23.28 -22.33 -2.08
N GLU A 252 23.51 -23.44 -2.80
CA GLU A 252 23.45 -23.50 -4.26
C GLU A 252 22.01 -23.26 -4.76
N LYS A 253 21.03 -23.93 -4.14
CA LYS A 253 19.62 -23.74 -4.51
C LYS A 253 19.18 -22.29 -4.27
N MET A 254 19.56 -21.70 -3.16
CA MET A 254 19.25 -20.29 -2.84
C MET A 254 19.91 -19.34 -3.83
N ALA A 255 21.15 -19.61 -4.25
CA ALA A 255 21.87 -18.86 -5.27
C ALA A 255 21.17 -18.93 -6.64
N ASP A 256 20.69 -20.11 -7.05
CA ASP A 256 19.92 -20.27 -8.29
C ASP A 256 18.64 -19.41 -8.29
N PHE A 257 17.94 -19.33 -7.16
CA PHE A 257 16.77 -18.44 -7.02
C PHE A 257 17.18 -16.97 -6.95
N ALA A 258 18.31 -16.61 -6.36
CA ALA A 258 18.79 -15.23 -6.34
C ALA A 258 18.97 -14.69 -7.77
N VAL A 259 19.48 -15.49 -8.70
CA VAL A 259 19.56 -15.12 -10.12
C VAL A 259 18.17 -14.91 -10.73
N LYS A 260 17.21 -15.78 -10.43
CA LYS A 260 15.81 -15.64 -10.90
C LYS A 260 15.15 -14.38 -10.34
N TYR A 261 15.37 -14.05 -9.06
CA TYR A 261 14.87 -12.80 -8.46
C TYR A 261 15.45 -11.57 -9.16
N ALA A 262 16.76 -11.56 -9.41
CA ALA A 262 17.43 -10.50 -10.14
C ALA A 262 16.85 -10.29 -11.54
N GLN A 263 16.61 -11.39 -12.28
CA GLN A 263 16.01 -11.39 -13.62
C GLN A 263 14.58 -10.83 -13.62
N LEU A 264 13.80 -11.07 -12.55
CA LEU A 264 12.47 -10.48 -12.37
C LEU A 264 12.51 -9.02 -11.91
N GLY A 265 13.66 -8.52 -11.41
CA GLY A 265 13.83 -7.13 -11.00
C GLY A 265 13.90 -6.88 -9.49
N ALA A 266 14.13 -7.92 -8.66
CA ALA A 266 14.48 -7.69 -7.27
C ALA A 266 15.76 -6.84 -7.17
N SER A 267 15.74 -5.83 -6.31
CA SER A 267 16.80 -4.84 -6.15
C SER A 267 17.64 -5.07 -4.89
N VAL A 268 17.04 -5.71 -3.89
CA VAL A 268 17.69 -6.18 -2.66
C VAL A 268 17.45 -7.68 -2.55
N ILE A 269 18.52 -8.44 -2.40
CA ILE A 269 18.44 -9.91 -2.30
C ILE A 269 19.31 -10.34 -1.11
N GLY A 270 18.73 -11.09 -0.20
CA GLY A 270 19.40 -11.64 0.98
C GLY A 270 18.78 -12.96 1.39
N SER A 271 18.87 -13.26 2.67
CA SER A 271 18.25 -14.46 3.23
C SER A 271 17.80 -14.22 4.67
N CYS A 272 16.90 -15.08 5.17
CA CYS A 272 16.33 -14.99 6.50
C CYS A 272 16.60 -16.29 7.29
N CYS A 273 15.69 -16.72 8.13
CA CYS A 273 15.85 -17.83 9.07
C CYS A 273 16.49 -19.08 8.45
N GLY A 274 17.41 -19.69 9.22
CA GLY A 274 18.12 -20.92 8.85
C GLY A 274 19.31 -20.73 7.93
N SER A 275 19.47 -19.59 7.26
CA SER A 275 20.63 -19.31 6.42
C SER A 275 21.92 -19.13 7.23
N THR A 276 23.03 -19.21 6.54
CA THR A 276 24.38 -19.11 7.09
C THR A 276 25.23 -18.23 6.18
N PRO A 277 26.45 -17.83 6.61
CA PRO A 277 27.38 -17.12 5.75
C PRO A 277 27.66 -17.82 4.40
N ASP A 278 27.58 -19.14 4.33
CA ASP A 278 27.76 -19.87 3.06
C ASP A 278 26.61 -19.59 2.07
N HIS A 279 25.37 -19.41 2.55
CA HIS A 279 24.27 -19.00 1.70
C HIS A 279 24.50 -17.58 1.14
N THR A 280 24.92 -16.64 1.98
CA THR A 280 25.22 -15.28 1.55
C THR A 280 26.37 -15.26 0.53
N ARG A 281 27.43 -16.05 0.75
CA ARG A 281 28.55 -16.19 -0.20
C ARG A 281 28.08 -16.76 -1.55
N ALA A 282 27.23 -17.78 -1.54
CA ALA A 282 26.70 -18.38 -2.76
C ALA A 282 25.82 -17.37 -3.53
N ILE A 283 24.93 -16.65 -2.84
CA ILE A 283 24.12 -15.57 -3.43
C ILE A 283 25.03 -14.50 -4.03
N LYS A 284 26.03 -14.01 -3.30
CA LYS A 284 26.95 -12.96 -3.75
C LYS A 284 27.67 -13.36 -5.02
N ASN A 285 28.26 -14.56 -5.04
CA ASN A 285 28.97 -15.08 -6.21
C ASN A 285 28.06 -15.24 -7.43
N ALA A 286 26.81 -15.68 -7.22
CA ALA A 286 25.84 -15.86 -8.32
C ALA A 286 25.38 -14.52 -8.92
N LEU A 287 25.43 -13.44 -8.15
CA LEU A 287 24.99 -12.11 -8.55
C LEU A 287 26.12 -11.18 -9.03
N ASP A 288 27.39 -11.61 -9.01
CA ASP A 288 28.55 -10.76 -9.35
C ASP A 288 28.43 -10.06 -10.72
N ASN A 289 27.75 -10.69 -11.69
CA ASN A 289 27.53 -10.13 -13.03
C ASN A 289 26.05 -9.82 -13.32
N ALA A 290 25.20 -9.85 -12.30
CA ALA A 290 23.77 -9.58 -12.47
C ALA A 290 23.52 -8.08 -12.57
N SER A 291 22.82 -7.66 -13.62
CA SER A 291 22.38 -6.28 -13.79
C SER A 291 20.99 -6.09 -13.17
N ARG A 292 20.76 -4.91 -12.60
CA ARG A 292 19.44 -4.54 -12.11
C ARG A 292 18.47 -4.38 -13.28
N VAL A 293 17.27 -4.95 -13.14
CA VAL A 293 16.13 -4.76 -14.06
C VAL A 293 15.15 -3.77 -13.42
N SER A 294 14.74 -2.74 -14.16
CA SER A 294 13.71 -1.81 -13.67
C SER A 294 12.34 -2.45 -13.72
N THR A 295 11.60 -2.35 -12.63
CA THR A 295 10.22 -2.85 -12.49
C THR A 295 9.18 -1.74 -12.44
N GLU A 296 9.64 -0.49 -12.49
CA GLU A 296 8.78 0.69 -12.38
C GLU A 296 7.77 0.77 -13.52
N LYS A 297 6.50 0.84 -13.16
CA LYS A 297 5.38 1.05 -14.08
C LYS A 297 4.41 2.02 -13.42
N GLY A 298 4.03 3.06 -14.13
CA GLY A 298 2.98 3.99 -13.67
C GLY A 298 1.64 3.26 -13.57
N ILE A 299 1.25 2.83 -12.39
CA ILE A 299 -0.02 2.16 -12.14
C ILE A 299 -0.92 3.06 -11.31
N THR A 300 -2.11 3.39 -11.85
CA THR A 300 -3.16 4.03 -11.08
C THR A 300 -4.03 2.97 -10.44
N ALA A 301 -3.97 2.84 -9.12
CA ALA A 301 -4.75 1.86 -8.38
C ALA A 301 -5.03 2.34 -6.95
N PHE A 302 -6.15 1.88 -6.39
CA PHE A 302 -6.48 1.98 -4.98
C PHE A 302 -6.87 0.60 -4.45
N THR A 303 -6.85 0.42 -3.13
CA THR A 303 -7.00 -0.92 -2.56
C THR A 303 -7.83 -0.89 -1.28
N SER A 304 -8.49 -2.00 -0.98
CA SER A 304 -8.77 -2.34 0.41
C SER A 304 -7.57 -3.09 1.02
N LYS A 305 -7.77 -3.73 2.15
CA LYS A 305 -6.75 -4.61 2.77
C LYS A 305 -6.39 -5.80 1.88
N THR A 306 -7.34 -6.32 1.07
CA THR A 306 -7.17 -7.55 0.28
C THR A 306 -7.51 -7.43 -1.20
N LYS A 307 -8.15 -6.34 -1.62
CA LYS A 307 -8.55 -6.11 -3.02
C LYS A 307 -7.69 -5.04 -3.66
N PHE A 308 -7.25 -5.31 -4.87
CA PHE A 308 -6.47 -4.40 -5.70
C PHE A 308 -7.34 -3.94 -6.87
N ILE A 309 -7.62 -2.64 -6.98
CA ILE A 309 -8.44 -2.05 -8.05
C ILE A 309 -7.55 -1.14 -8.87
N GLN A 310 -7.18 -1.63 -10.05
CA GLN A 310 -6.44 -0.87 -11.03
C GLN A 310 -7.40 -0.14 -11.97
N ILE A 311 -7.08 1.09 -12.30
CA ILE A 311 -7.81 1.94 -13.24
C ILE A 311 -6.92 2.19 -14.44
N ASP A 312 -7.36 1.73 -15.60
CA ASP A 312 -6.63 1.84 -16.87
C ASP A 312 -7.59 1.74 -18.04
N LYS A 313 -7.32 2.45 -19.12
CA LYS A 313 -8.18 2.44 -20.33
C LYS A 313 -8.31 1.08 -21.01
N SER A 314 -7.40 0.14 -20.76
CA SER A 314 -7.47 -1.24 -21.26
C SER A 314 -8.34 -2.16 -20.38
N LEU A 315 -8.75 -1.69 -19.19
CA LEU A 315 -9.59 -2.44 -18.25
C LEU A 315 -11.06 -2.01 -18.34
N PRO A 316 -11.99 -2.84 -17.83
CA PRO A 316 -13.38 -2.42 -17.67
C PRO A 316 -13.51 -1.13 -16.87
N ILE A 317 -14.55 -0.34 -17.15
CA ILE A 317 -14.86 0.87 -16.40
C ILE A 317 -15.10 0.52 -14.93
N THR A 318 -14.36 1.17 -14.03
CA THR A 318 -14.50 0.97 -12.60
C THR A 318 -15.76 1.64 -12.09
N VAL A 319 -16.62 0.88 -11.39
CA VAL A 319 -17.85 1.38 -10.78
C VAL A 319 -17.65 1.63 -9.31
N ILE A 320 -17.96 2.84 -8.87
CA ILE A 320 -17.98 3.26 -7.48
C ILE A 320 -19.42 3.55 -7.07
N GLY A 321 -19.89 2.91 -6.01
CA GLY A 321 -21.28 3.04 -5.56
C GLY A 321 -21.51 4.31 -4.76
N GLU A 322 -22.52 5.11 -5.12
CA GLU A 322 -22.81 6.45 -4.58
C GLU A 322 -23.86 6.48 -3.45
N LYS A 323 -24.37 5.33 -2.98
CA LYS A 323 -25.58 5.32 -2.12
C LYS A 323 -25.33 5.62 -0.64
N ILE A 324 -24.09 5.47 -0.14
CA ILE A 324 -23.73 5.93 1.20
C ILE A 324 -23.48 7.44 1.16
N ASN A 325 -24.56 8.19 1.09
CA ASN A 325 -24.50 9.63 0.88
C ASN A 325 -25.63 10.33 1.64
N SER A 326 -25.28 11.26 2.54
CA SER A 326 -26.21 12.04 3.36
C SER A 326 -27.15 12.97 2.57
N TYR A 327 -26.90 13.15 1.26
CA TYR A 327 -27.81 13.89 0.38
C TYR A 327 -28.79 13.01 -0.38
N THR A 328 -28.65 11.67 -0.33
CA THR A 328 -29.64 10.73 -0.89
C THR A 328 -30.71 10.40 0.15
N GLU A 329 -31.94 10.12 -0.29
CA GLU A 329 -33.07 9.85 0.61
C GLU A 329 -32.78 8.69 1.57
N ASP A 330 -32.30 7.54 1.02
CA ASP A 330 -31.99 6.34 1.82
C ASP A 330 -30.76 6.56 2.71
N GLY A 331 -29.69 7.12 2.15
CA GLY A 331 -28.43 7.33 2.88
C GLY A 331 -28.57 8.33 4.01
N LYS A 332 -29.34 9.41 3.81
CA LYS A 332 -29.60 10.43 4.82
C LYS A 332 -30.26 9.84 6.09
N VAL A 333 -31.29 9.02 5.91
CA VAL A 333 -32.00 8.39 7.04
C VAL A 333 -31.04 7.51 7.86
N LEU A 334 -30.20 6.72 7.21
CA LEU A 334 -29.23 5.86 7.88
C LEU A 334 -28.16 6.67 8.63
N VAL A 335 -27.64 7.74 8.00
CA VAL A 335 -26.63 8.62 8.62
C VAL A 335 -27.21 9.38 9.82
N GLU A 336 -28.41 9.98 9.69
CA GLU A 336 -29.09 10.70 10.78
C GLU A 336 -29.38 9.78 11.99
N ASN A 337 -29.74 8.53 11.73
CA ASN A 337 -30.00 7.53 12.78
C ASN A 337 -28.74 6.82 13.29
N LYS A 338 -27.57 7.10 12.72
CA LYS A 338 -26.30 6.41 12.99
C LYS A 338 -26.44 4.88 12.86
N ASP A 339 -27.20 4.43 11.87
CA ASP A 339 -27.45 3.01 11.61
C ASP A 339 -26.25 2.39 10.86
N ILE A 340 -25.25 1.96 11.62
CA ILE A 340 -24.01 1.36 11.09
C ILE A 340 -24.31 0.10 10.28
N ASP A 341 -25.15 -0.79 10.81
CA ASP A 341 -25.50 -2.05 10.16
C ASP A 341 -26.24 -1.80 8.83
N GLY A 342 -27.15 -0.84 8.81
CA GLY A 342 -27.85 -0.42 7.61
C GLY A 342 -26.89 0.18 6.55
N LEU A 343 -25.93 1.02 6.96
CA LEU A 343 -24.93 1.59 6.06
C LEU A 343 -23.99 0.52 5.49
N ILE A 344 -23.54 -0.43 6.31
CA ILE A 344 -22.71 -1.56 5.87
C ILE A 344 -23.47 -2.43 4.87
N GLU A 345 -24.72 -2.77 5.17
CA GLU A 345 -25.54 -3.59 4.25
C GLU A 345 -25.84 -2.86 2.93
N LEU A 346 -26.08 -1.55 2.97
CA LEU A 346 -26.21 -0.72 1.77
C LEU A 346 -24.93 -0.74 0.92
N GLY A 347 -23.76 -0.63 1.55
CA GLY A 347 -22.46 -0.77 0.86
C GLY A 347 -22.30 -2.16 0.23
N ARG A 348 -22.63 -3.22 0.97
CA ARG A 348 -22.58 -4.61 0.47
C ARG A 348 -23.55 -4.86 -0.67
N ALA A 349 -24.74 -4.29 -0.61
CA ALA A 349 -25.72 -4.37 -1.70
C ALA A 349 -25.17 -3.75 -2.99
N GLN A 350 -24.51 -2.61 -2.90
CA GLN A 350 -23.86 -1.96 -4.04
C GLN A 350 -22.75 -2.85 -4.66
N LEU A 351 -21.92 -3.51 -3.82
CA LEU A 351 -20.90 -4.44 -4.32
C LEU A 351 -21.51 -5.67 -5.00
N ARG A 352 -22.59 -6.24 -4.41
CA ARG A 352 -23.31 -7.37 -5.05
C ARG A 352 -23.94 -6.98 -6.39
N SER A 353 -24.25 -5.70 -6.57
CA SER A 353 -24.82 -5.16 -7.81
C SER A 353 -23.75 -4.73 -8.82
N GLY A 354 -22.46 -4.98 -8.55
CA GLY A 354 -21.37 -4.79 -9.50
C GLY A 354 -20.48 -3.57 -9.26
N ALA A 355 -20.64 -2.83 -8.16
CA ALA A 355 -19.64 -1.86 -7.75
C ALA A 355 -18.35 -2.56 -7.30
N GLN A 356 -17.20 -1.96 -7.58
CA GLN A 356 -15.90 -2.43 -7.09
C GLN A 356 -15.48 -1.71 -5.80
N ALA A 357 -16.02 -0.52 -5.55
CA ALA A 357 -15.77 0.29 -4.37
C ALA A 357 -17.03 1.04 -3.95
N VAL A 358 -17.00 1.64 -2.76
CA VAL A 358 -18.10 2.42 -2.22
C VAL A 358 -17.61 3.81 -1.83
N ASP A 359 -18.28 4.84 -2.32
CA ASP A 359 -18.07 6.24 -1.94
C ASP A 359 -18.81 6.53 -0.64
N ILE A 360 -18.11 7.17 0.31
CA ILE A 360 -18.66 7.50 1.64
C ILE A 360 -18.74 9.00 1.79
N HIS A 361 -19.96 9.53 1.82
CA HIS A 361 -20.28 10.91 2.13
C HIS A 361 -21.30 10.95 3.26
N ILE A 362 -20.85 11.12 4.51
CA ILE A 362 -21.71 11.06 5.71
C ILE A 362 -21.82 12.40 6.44
N SER A 363 -21.33 13.48 5.81
CA SER A 363 -21.35 14.81 6.43
C SER A 363 -22.76 15.34 6.61
N LEU A 364 -23.06 15.82 7.81
CA LEU A 364 -24.30 16.51 8.17
C LEU A 364 -23.97 17.84 8.83
N PRO A 365 -24.68 18.93 8.50
CA PRO A 365 -24.43 20.25 9.08
C PRO A 365 -24.51 20.24 10.62
N GLY A 366 -23.44 20.64 11.29
CA GLY A 366 -23.38 20.77 12.75
C GLY A 366 -23.26 19.45 13.52
N VAL A 367 -22.97 18.34 12.84
CA VAL A 367 -22.75 17.02 13.46
C VAL A 367 -21.28 16.62 13.28
N ASP A 368 -20.64 16.19 14.37
CA ASP A 368 -19.31 15.53 14.27
C ASP A 368 -19.50 14.13 13.66
N GLU A 369 -18.97 13.96 12.46
CA GLU A 369 -19.06 12.72 11.69
C GLU A 369 -18.00 11.69 12.06
N THR A 370 -16.95 12.11 12.83
CA THR A 370 -15.79 11.26 13.15
C THR A 370 -16.13 9.94 13.81
N PRO A 371 -16.98 9.88 14.87
CA PRO A 371 -17.32 8.61 15.49
C PRO A 371 -18.04 7.65 14.53
N LEU A 372 -18.99 8.16 13.75
CA LEU A 372 -19.74 7.37 12.77
C LEU A 372 -18.80 6.81 11.68
N LEU A 373 -17.86 7.64 11.20
CA LEU A 373 -16.88 7.24 10.20
C LEU A 373 -15.95 6.13 10.72
N MET A 374 -15.49 6.23 11.96
CA MET A 374 -14.63 5.22 12.58
C MET A 374 -15.34 3.86 12.65
N GLU A 375 -16.56 3.83 13.19
CA GLU A 375 -17.37 2.61 13.28
C GLU A 375 -17.67 2.02 11.90
N LEU A 376 -17.94 2.86 10.90
CA LEU A 376 -18.22 2.43 9.53
C LEU A 376 -16.96 1.82 8.87
N ILE A 377 -15.79 2.44 9.03
CA ILE A 377 -14.53 1.88 8.51
C ILE A 377 -14.24 0.53 9.17
N GLU A 378 -14.38 0.43 10.50
CA GLU A 378 -14.17 -0.83 11.24
C GLU A 378 -15.16 -1.91 10.77
N GLY A 379 -16.44 -1.57 10.65
CA GLY A 379 -17.46 -2.49 10.17
C GLY A 379 -17.17 -3.02 8.77
N PHE A 380 -16.77 -2.18 7.82
CA PHE A 380 -16.37 -2.64 6.49
C PHE A 380 -15.13 -3.51 6.49
N GLN A 381 -14.19 -3.31 7.41
CA GLN A 381 -13.03 -4.19 7.55
C GLN A 381 -13.40 -5.57 8.11
N GLN A 382 -14.34 -5.63 9.05
CA GLN A 382 -14.79 -6.89 9.69
C GLN A 382 -15.70 -7.71 8.78
N PHE A 383 -16.63 -7.05 8.08
CA PHE A 383 -17.73 -7.70 7.38
C PHE A 383 -17.59 -7.78 5.87
N GLY A 384 -16.45 -7.44 5.27
CA GLY A 384 -16.39 -7.63 3.84
C GLY A 384 -15.22 -7.08 3.07
N ASP A 385 -14.24 -6.45 3.71
CA ASP A 385 -13.08 -5.88 3.03
C ASP A 385 -13.46 -5.08 1.77
N VAL A 386 -14.14 -3.98 2.00
CA VAL A 386 -14.68 -3.09 0.96
C VAL A 386 -13.64 -2.03 0.61
N PRO A 387 -13.27 -1.87 -0.66
CA PRO A 387 -12.50 -0.70 -1.09
C PRO A 387 -13.34 0.57 -0.90
N LEU A 388 -12.78 1.54 -0.15
CA LEU A 388 -13.48 2.77 0.21
C LEU A 388 -12.95 3.98 -0.55
N VAL A 389 -13.88 4.84 -0.93
CA VAL A 389 -13.64 6.19 -1.44
C VAL A 389 -14.14 7.16 -0.39
N PHE A 390 -13.32 8.11 0.01
CA PHE A 390 -13.65 9.07 1.05
C PHE A 390 -14.01 10.43 0.43
N ASP A 391 -15.32 10.74 0.38
CA ASP A 391 -15.82 12.06 0.03
C ASP A 391 -15.98 12.92 1.29
N ILE A 392 -14.84 13.32 1.83
CA ILE A 392 -14.71 14.05 3.10
C ILE A 392 -14.04 15.40 2.86
N GLN A 393 -14.71 16.47 3.31
CA GLN A 393 -14.26 17.84 3.09
C GLN A 393 -13.41 18.37 4.24
N ASP A 394 -13.61 17.87 5.47
CA ASP A 394 -12.86 18.26 6.65
C ASP A 394 -11.51 17.52 6.71
N PRO A 395 -10.37 18.22 6.70
CA PRO A 395 -9.07 17.58 6.75
C PRO A 395 -8.81 16.78 8.04
N GLU A 396 -9.38 17.19 9.18
CA GLU A 396 -9.18 16.49 10.46
C GLU A 396 -9.91 15.14 10.45
N VAL A 397 -11.14 15.12 9.96
CA VAL A 397 -11.93 13.90 9.77
C VAL A 397 -11.28 12.97 8.74
N LEU A 398 -10.83 13.53 7.62
CA LEU A 398 -10.13 12.77 6.58
C LEU A 398 -8.84 12.12 7.12
N GLU A 399 -8.08 12.83 7.95
CA GLU A 399 -6.86 12.26 8.54
C GLU A 399 -7.16 11.05 9.42
N VAL A 400 -8.24 11.08 10.21
CA VAL A 400 -8.71 9.93 10.99
C VAL A 400 -9.03 8.74 10.08
N ALA A 401 -9.77 8.99 8.99
CA ALA A 401 -10.09 7.93 8.02
C ALA A 401 -8.82 7.29 7.42
N LEU A 402 -7.87 8.12 6.98
CA LEU A 402 -6.63 7.64 6.35
C LEU A 402 -5.69 6.90 7.33
N LYS A 403 -5.74 7.23 8.62
CA LYS A 403 -5.03 6.48 9.67
C LYS A 403 -5.63 5.09 9.88
N LEU A 404 -6.94 5.00 9.97
CA LEU A 404 -7.65 3.75 10.31
C LEU A 404 -7.77 2.80 9.12
N TYR A 405 -7.90 3.32 7.90
CA TYR A 405 -8.09 2.50 6.71
C TYR A 405 -6.78 1.81 6.28
N PRO A 406 -6.71 0.47 6.28
CA PRO A 406 -5.46 -0.25 6.03
C PRO A 406 -5.03 -0.28 4.55
N GLY A 407 -5.95 0.00 3.61
CA GLY A 407 -5.68 0.05 2.18
C GLY A 407 -5.11 1.38 1.70
N ARG A 408 -4.87 1.48 0.40
CA ARG A 408 -4.65 2.74 -0.30
C ARG A 408 -6.01 3.33 -0.65
N ALA A 409 -6.47 4.32 0.09
CA ALA A 409 -7.76 4.97 -0.14
C ALA A 409 -7.80 5.75 -1.46
N LEU A 410 -9.01 5.95 -2.02
CA LEU A 410 -9.28 6.99 -3.00
C LEU A 410 -9.93 8.18 -2.27
N VAL A 411 -9.28 9.35 -2.31
CA VAL A 411 -9.79 10.59 -1.70
C VAL A 411 -10.59 11.39 -2.73
N ASN A 412 -11.84 11.65 -2.45
CA ASN A 412 -12.75 12.48 -3.24
C ASN A 412 -13.01 13.79 -2.48
N SER A 413 -12.35 14.91 -2.74
CA SER A 413 -11.49 15.19 -3.86
C SER A 413 -10.42 16.26 -3.51
N ILE A 414 -9.47 16.45 -4.40
CA ILE A 414 -8.53 17.56 -4.39
C ILE A 414 -8.81 18.52 -5.54
N SER A 415 -8.43 19.80 -5.38
CA SER A 415 -8.58 20.81 -6.43
C SER A 415 -7.56 21.94 -6.29
N LEU A 416 -7.61 22.92 -7.18
CA LEU A 416 -6.79 24.13 -7.11
C LEU A 416 -7.29 25.15 -6.07
N GLU A 417 -8.41 24.91 -5.41
CA GLU A 417 -8.97 25.80 -4.40
C GLU A 417 -8.05 25.88 -3.17
N PRO A 418 -7.83 27.08 -2.60
CA PRO A 418 -6.90 27.29 -1.48
C PRO A 418 -7.20 26.44 -0.23
N ASN A 419 -8.49 26.19 0.04
CA ASN A 419 -8.93 25.37 1.18
C ASN A 419 -8.59 23.89 1.03
N ARG A 420 -8.18 23.42 -0.16
CA ARG A 420 -7.80 22.02 -0.45
C ARG A 420 -6.32 21.71 -0.22
N GLU A 421 -5.48 22.69 0.10
CA GLU A 421 -4.03 22.43 0.30
C GLU A 421 -3.75 21.46 1.45
N LYS A 422 -4.53 21.53 2.54
CA LYS A 422 -4.42 20.57 3.65
C LYS A 422 -4.75 19.15 3.19
N ILE A 423 -5.80 18.97 2.39
CA ILE A 423 -6.18 17.66 1.84
C ILE A 423 -5.08 17.12 0.92
N ILE A 424 -4.50 17.95 0.06
CA ILE A 424 -3.35 17.58 -0.77
C ILE A 424 -2.17 17.11 0.12
N GLY A 425 -1.91 17.81 1.22
CA GLY A 425 -0.92 17.41 2.21
C GLY A 425 -1.19 16.02 2.80
N LEU A 426 -2.44 15.71 3.15
CA LEU A 426 -2.85 14.40 3.67
C LEU A 426 -2.73 13.30 2.59
N VAL A 427 -3.16 13.56 1.36
CA VAL A 427 -2.99 12.63 0.23
C VAL A 427 -1.51 12.25 0.07
N LYS A 428 -0.61 13.24 0.12
CA LYS A 428 0.85 13.03 0.08
C LYS A 428 1.35 12.22 1.28
N LYS A 429 0.95 12.60 2.48
CA LYS A 429 1.38 11.97 3.74
C LYS A 429 0.99 10.49 3.82
N TYR A 430 -0.24 10.16 3.44
CA TYR A 430 -0.78 8.81 3.54
C TYR A 430 -0.70 7.99 2.25
N GLY A 431 -0.15 8.56 1.17
CA GLY A 431 0.01 7.89 -0.11
C GLY A 431 -1.31 7.51 -0.79
N ALA A 432 -2.38 8.24 -0.50
CA ALA A 432 -3.69 7.98 -1.08
C ALA A 432 -3.73 8.28 -2.58
N LEU A 433 -4.61 7.61 -3.32
CA LEU A 433 -5.01 8.03 -4.66
C LEU A 433 -6.03 9.17 -4.52
N ALA A 434 -6.05 10.13 -5.44
CA ALA A 434 -6.97 11.25 -5.35
C ALA A 434 -7.80 11.46 -6.61
N VAL A 435 -9.05 11.85 -6.44
CA VAL A 435 -9.87 12.46 -7.48
C VAL A 435 -9.47 13.92 -7.61
N GLY A 436 -8.95 14.32 -8.77
CA GLY A 436 -8.56 15.68 -9.07
C GLY A 436 -9.66 16.44 -9.81
N LEU A 437 -10.37 17.32 -9.12
CA LEU A 437 -11.37 18.17 -9.77
C LEU A 437 -10.69 19.18 -10.69
N THR A 438 -11.17 19.30 -11.91
CA THR A 438 -10.70 20.28 -12.88
C THR A 438 -11.30 21.68 -12.66
N SER A 439 -11.76 21.97 -11.43
CA SER A 439 -12.24 23.28 -11.02
C SER A 439 -11.10 24.29 -10.88
N GLY A 440 -11.40 25.55 -11.10
CA GLY A 440 -10.46 26.67 -10.89
C GLY A 440 -10.56 27.29 -9.51
N ASN A 441 -9.67 28.27 -9.22
CA ASN A 441 -9.61 28.93 -7.91
C ASN A 441 -10.84 29.81 -7.59
N ALA A 442 -11.57 30.32 -8.59
CA ALA A 442 -12.59 31.35 -8.37
C ALA A 442 -13.87 31.19 -9.22
N SER A 443 -13.88 30.31 -10.20
CA SER A 443 -15.05 30.08 -11.06
C SER A 443 -15.07 28.65 -11.60
N TYR A 444 -16.26 28.15 -11.85
CA TYR A 444 -16.43 26.88 -12.55
C TYR A 444 -16.03 27.02 -14.02
N PRO A 445 -15.17 26.12 -14.53
CA PRO A 445 -14.73 26.18 -15.91
C PRO A 445 -15.89 25.89 -16.87
N SER A 446 -16.10 26.79 -17.85
CA SER A 446 -17.18 26.67 -18.82
C SER A 446 -16.81 25.82 -20.03
N THR A 447 -15.51 25.78 -20.38
CA THR A 447 -15.00 25.09 -21.58
C THR A 447 -14.08 23.91 -21.22
N ALA A 448 -13.87 23.01 -22.17
CA ALA A 448 -12.93 21.90 -22.05
C ALA A 448 -11.50 22.40 -21.85
N GLU A 449 -11.10 23.46 -22.55
CA GLU A 449 -9.77 24.03 -22.46
C GLU A 449 -9.46 24.56 -21.05
N GLU A 450 -10.43 25.20 -20.38
CA GLU A 450 -10.29 25.65 -18.99
C GLU A 450 -10.13 24.45 -18.04
N ARG A 451 -10.93 23.40 -18.21
CA ARG A 451 -10.87 22.17 -17.41
C ARG A 451 -9.52 21.47 -17.58
N ILE A 452 -9.07 21.32 -18.82
CA ILE A 452 -7.77 20.74 -19.15
C ILE A 452 -6.63 21.54 -18.49
N LYS A 453 -6.62 22.86 -18.66
CA LYS A 453 -5.61 23.73 -18.06
C LYS A 453 -5.58 23.64 -16.52
N ASN A 454 -6.75 23.52 -15.89
CA ASN A 454 -6.83 23.35 -14.44
C ASN A 454 -6.30 21.97 -14.02
N GLY A 455 -6.63 20.90 -14.75
CA GLY A 455 -6.10 19.55 -14.51
C GLY A 455 -4.58 19.51 -14.63
N GLU A 456 -4.00 20.11 -15.67
CA GLU A 456 -2.55 20.19 -15.85
C GLU A 456 -1.85 20.98 -14.73
N LYS A 457 -2.45 22.07 -14.26
CA LYS A 457 -1.95 22.82 -13.10
C LYS A 457 -2.04 22.01 -11.80
N LEU A 458 -3.10 21.24 -11.61
CA LEU A 458 -3.24 20.37 -10.45
C LEU A 458 -2.18 19.28 -10.48
N LEU A 459 -1.94 18.69 -11.66
CA LEU A 459 -0.91 17.67 -11.85
C LEU A 459 0.47 18.20 -11.43
N SER A 460 0.84 19.41 -11.88
CA SER A 460 2.13 20.01 -11.51
C SER A 460 2.27 20.31 -10.00
N LYS A 461 1.17 20.56 -9.28
CA LYS A 461 1.19 20.72 -7.82
C LYS A 461 1.44 19.41 -7.06
N LEU A 462 1.16 18.28 -7.69
CA LEU A 462 1.31 16.96 -7.07
C LEU A 462 2.71 16.37 -7.25
N GLU A 463 3.53 16.94 -8.10
CA GLU A 463 4.90 16.45 -8.34
C GLU A 463 5.75 16.39 -7.06
N PRO A 464 6.60 15.36 -6.91
CA PRO A 464 6.81 14.22 -7.81
C PRO A 464 5.66 13.21 -7.72
N LEU A 465 5.17 12.76 -8.88
CA LEU A 465 3.97 11.91 -9.03
C LEU A 465 4.22 10.42 -8.82
N ASP A 466 5.47 10.02 -8.63
CA ASP A 466 5.89 8.62 -8.56
C ASP A 466 5.12 7.78 -7.52
N ARG A 467 4.66 8.40 -6.42
CA ARG A 467 3.91 7.72 -5.34
C ARG A 467 2.44 8.13 -5.23
N ILE A 468 2.07 9.24 -5.85
CA ILE A 468 0.72 9.82 -5.76
C ILE A 468 0.06 9.70 -7.12
N GLY A 469 -1.01 8.92 -7.19
CA GLY A 469 -1.84 8.91 -8.38
C GLY A 469 -2.95 9.97 -8.31
N VAL A 470 -3.40 10.42 -9.48
CA VAL A 470 -4.59 11.26 -9.61
C VAL A 470 -5.48 10.72 -10.72
N ILE A 471 -6.79 10.77 -10.49
CA ILE A 471 -7.82 10.47 -11.47
C ILE A 471 -8.58 11.77 -11.70
N PHE A 472 -8.64 12.26 -12.94
CA PHE A 472 -9.24 13.55 -13.23
C PHE A 472 -10.77 13.48 -13.32
N ASP A 473 -11.45 14.32 -12.54
CA ASP A 473 -12.87 14.60 -12.75
C ASP A 473 -13.01 15.85 -13.63
N PRO A 474 -13.45 15.68 -14.89
CA PRO A 474 -13.64 16.77 -15.84
C PRO A 474 -14.89 17.61 -15.54
N LEU A 475 -15.57 17.38 -14.45
CA LEU A 475 -16.78 18.04 -13.94
C LEU A 475 -18.02 17.81 -14.81
N VAL A 476 -18.97 17.12 -14.26
CA VAL A 476 -20.31 16.94 -14.82
C VAL A 476 -21.26 17.97 -14.21
N PHE A 477 -21.68 18.95 -14.99
CA PHE A 477 -22.68 19.93 -14.55
C PHE A 477 -24.09 19.53 -14.95
N PRO A 478 -25.11 19.92 -14.15
CA PRO A 478 -26.49 19.69 -14.48
C PRO A 478 -26.88 20.34 -15.82
N VAL A 479 -27.45 19.59 -16.75
CA VAL A 479 -27.90 20.12 -18.03
C VAL A 479 -29.07 21.10 -17.88
N SER A 480 -29.75 21.09 -16.73
CA SER A 480 -30.77 22.07 -16.36
C SER A 480 -30.21 23.49 -16.20
N VAL A 481 -28.92 23.60 -15.83
CA VAL A 481 -28.24 24.88 -15.58
C VAL A 481 -27.27 25.22 -16.69
N TYR A 482 -26.55 24.19 -17.19
CA TYR A 482 -25.50 24.35 -18.21
C TYR A 482 -25.68 23.35 -19.36
N PRO A 483 -26.62 23.59 -20.30
CA PRO A 483 -26.97 22.61 -21.36
C PRO A 483 -25.79 22.20 -22.27
N GLU A 484 -24.86 23.12 -22.55
CA GLU A 484 -23.71 22.85 -23.41
C GLU A 484 -22.55 22.15 -22.68
N SER A 485 -22.60 22.05 -21.36
CA SER A 485 -21.48 21.53 -20.54
C SER A 485 -21.14 20.08 -20.86
N ILE A 486 -22.07 19.27 -21.36
CA ILE A 486 -21.85 17.87 -21.68
C ILE A 486 -20.81 17.70 -22.78
N LYS A 487 -20.86 18.52 -23.83
CA LYS A 487 -19.88 18.48 -24.92
C LYS A 487 -18.47 18.79 -24.39
N GLU A 488 -18.40 19.78 -23.49
CA GLU A 488 -17.12 20.19 -22.87
C GLU A 488 -16.58 19.12 -21.91
N THR A 489 -17.45 18.45 -21.16
CA THR A 489 -17.08 17.30 -20.33
C THR A 489 -16.51 16.15 -21.19
N LEU A 490 -17.19 15.78 -22.27
CA LEU A 490 -16.77 14.69 -23.15
C LEU A 490 -15.42 14.99 -23.84
N ARG A 491 -15.21 16.22 -24.31
CA ARG A 491 -13.93 16.66 -24.87
C ARG A 491 -12.79 16.58 -23.84
N ALA A 492 -13.07 16.96 -22.59
CA ALA A 492 -12.06 16.88 -21.54
C ALA A 492 -11.74 15.41 -21.17
N ILE A 493 -12.74 14.50 -21.14
CA ILE A 493 -12.53 13.06 -20.99
C ILE A 493 -11.60 12.55 -22.09
N GLU A 494 -11.93 12.81 -23.36
CA GLU A 494 -11.14 12.39 -24.53
C GLU A 494 -9.69 12.89 -24.42
N TYR A 495 -9.49 14.18 -24.08
CA TYR A 495 -8.17 14.76 -23.91
C TYR A 495 -7.30 14.03 -22.88
N PHE A 496 -7.84 13.75 -21.68
CA PHE A 496 -7.11 13.06 -20.63
C PHE A 496 -6.86 11.59 -20.99
N SER A 497 -7.86 10.90 -21.53
CA SER A 497 -7.77 9.50 -21.96
C SER A 497 -6.69 9.31 -23.04
N ASP A 498 -6.60 10.18 -24.03
CA ASP A 498 -5.59 10.12 -25.09
C ASP A 498 -4.15 10.29 -24.58
N ARG A 499 -3.99 10.89 -23.41
CA ARG A 499 -2.70 11.07 -22.72
C ARG A 499 -2.40 10.00 -21.68
N GLY A 500 -3.27 9.00 -21.56
CA GLY A 500 -3.13 7.95 -20.55
C GLY A 500 -3.35 8.45 -19.11
N LEU A 501 -4.03 9.59 -18.96
CA LEU A 501 -4.42 10.15 -17.68
C LEU A 501 -5.84 9.66 -17.36
N PRO A 502 -6.03 8.87 -16.28
CA PRO A 502 -7.32 8.27 -15.99
C PRO A 502 -8.36 9.32 -15.59
N THR A 503 -9.63 9.04 -15.93
CA THR A 503 -10.75 9.92 -15.67
C THR A 503 -11.84 9.25 -14.83
N ILE A 504 -12.57 10.08 -14.06
CA ILE A 504 -13.73 9.69 -13.27
C ILE A 504 -14.84 10.72 -13.44
N ILE A 505 -16.10 10.28 -13.39
CA ILE A 505 -17.26 11.18 -13.38
C ILE A 505 -18.26 10.80 -12.30
N GLY A 506 -18.88 11.82 -11.67
CA GLY A 506 -20.10 11.68 -10.89
C GLY A 506 -21.31 11.70 -11.81
N LEU A 507 -21.79 10.52 -12.22
CA LEU A 507 -22.81 10.38 -13.27
C LEU A 507 -24.10 11.12 -12.95
N SER A 508 -24.59 11.03 -11.71
CA SER A 508 -25.90 11.54 -11.28
C SER A 508 -26.02 13.07 -11.33
N ASN A 509 -24.90 13.78 -11.46
CA ASN A 509 -24.87 15.24 -11.57
C ASN A 509 -25.54 15.74 -12.86
N VAL A 510 -25.39 15.01 -13.98
CA VAL A 510 -25.92 15.41 -15.29
C VAL A 510 -27.40 15.71 -15.27
N SER A 511 -28.18 14.97 -14.48
CA SER A 511 -29.64 15.00 -14.42
C SER A 511 -30.20 15.74 -13.22
N PHE A 512 -29.34 16.40 -12.41
CA PHE A 512 -29.79 17.05 -11.18
C PHE A 512 -30.89 18.09 -11.44
N GLY A 513 -31.96 18.03 -10.64
CA GLY A 513 -33.11 18.93 -10.75
C GLY A 513 -34.10 18.61 -11.90
N LEU A 514 -33.89 17.53 -12.67
CA LEU A 514 -34.72 17.18 -13.81
C LEU A 514 -35.62 15.96 -13.54
N PRO A 515 -36.80 15.86 -14.20
CA PRO A 515 -37.61 14.64 -14.14
C PRO A 515 -36.98 13.50 -14.95
N LYS A 516 -37.33 12.25 -14.65
CA LYS A 516 -36.86 11.04 -15.37
C LYS A 516 -35.33 10.97 -15.46
N ARG A 517 -34.68 11.26 -14.37
CA ARG A 517 -33.20 11.32 -14.24
C ARG A 517 -32.49 10.10 -14.85
N THR A 518 -33.07 8.91 -14.69
CA THR A 518 -32.49 7.65 -15.18
C THR A 518 -32.26 7.64 -16.69
N LEU A 519 -33.12 8.27 -17.49
CA LEU A 519 -32.94 8.35 -18.96
C LEU A 519 -31.70 9.18 -19.32
N LEU A 520 -31.51 10.32 -18.66
CA LEU A 520 -30.33 11.19 -18.89
C LEU A 520 -29.05 10.51 -18.42
N ASN A 521 -29.06 9.89 -17.24
CA ASN A 521 -27.91 9.16 -16.70
C ASN A 521 -27.46 8.04 -17.66
N ARG A 522 -28.40 7.23 -18.16
CA ARG A 522 -28.13 6.12 -19.08
C ARG A 522 -27.57 6.61 -20.41
N ALA A 523 -28.15 7.65 -20.99
CA ALA A 523 -27.67 8.24 -22.25
C ALA A 523 -26.26 8.83 -22.08
N PHE A 524 -26.03 9.60 -21.02
CA PHE A 524 -24.73 10.21 -20.77
C PHE A 524 -23.64 9.18 -20.46
N LEU A 525 -23.95 8.10 -19.73
CA LEU A 525 -23.02 7.00 -19.46
C LEU A 525 -22.50 6.38 -20.75
N SER A 526 -23.38 6.14 -21.74
CA SER A 526 -22.96 5.59 -23.05
C SER A 526 -22.03 6.54 -23.79
N MET A 527 -22.32 7.85 -23.76
CA MET A 527 -21.47 8.87 -24.39
C MET A 527 -20.11 8.94 -23.69
N ALA A 528 -20.06 8.96 -22.36
CA ALA A 528 -18.82 9.00 -21.59
C ALA A 528 -17.96 7.74 -21.80
N ALA A 529 -18.58 6.55 -21.84
CA ALA A 529 -17.88 5.29 -22.10
C ALA A 529 -17.20 5.29 -23.47
N LEU A 530 -17.86 5.81 -24.52
CA LEU A 530 -17.30 5.94 -25.87
C LEU A 530 -16.13 6.93 -25.92
N ASN A 531 -16.18 8.00 -25.11
CA ASN A 531 -15.13 9.02 -25.03
C ASN A 531 -13.98 8.63 -24.08
N GLY A 532 -13.97 7.41 -23.52
CA GLY A 532 -12.82 6.87 -22.83
C GLY A 532 -12.80 7.09 -21.31
N VAL A 533 -13.95 7.33 -20.66
CA VAL A 533 -14.01 7.42 -19.18
C VAL A 533 -13.54 6.11 -18.54
N ASP A 534 -12.76 6.18 -17.46
CA ASP A 534 -12.15 5.02 -16.80
C ASP A 534 -12.89 4.58 -15.53
N SER A 535 -13.56 5.52 -14.87
CA SER A 535 -14.29 5.27 -13.63
C SER A 535 -15.56 6.08 -13.57
N VAL A 536 -16.59 5.54 -12.90
CA VAL A 536 -17.87 6.23 -12.71
C VAL A 536 -18.38 6.05 -11.27
N ILE A 537 -18.79 7.15 -10.66
CA ILE A 537 -19.56 7.15 -9.41
C ILE A 537 -21.03 7.16 -9.81
N LEU A 538 -21.77 6.10 -9.48
CA LEU A 538 -23.14 5.91 -9.89
C LEU A 538 -23.92 5.03 -8.90
N ASN A 539 -25.24 4.94 -9.09
CA ASN A 539 -26.08 4.00 -8.34
C ASN A 539 -26.08 2.59 -8.98
N PRO A 540 -25.34 1.62 -8.46
CA PRO A 540 -25.28 0.28 -9.05
C PRO A 540 -26.54 -0.56 -8.78
N LEU A 541 -27.45 -0.10 -7.90
CA LEU A 541 -28.73 -0.75 -7.65
C LEU A 541 -29.74 -0.52 -8.78
N ASP A 542 -29.50 0.45 -9.69
CA ASP A 542 -30.23 0.59 -10.95
C ASP A 542 -29.72 -0.46 -11.95
N THR A 543 -30.42 -1.61 -12.02
CA THR A 543 -30.04 -2.73 -12.87
C THR A 543 -29.97 -2.37 -14.34
N ASP A 544 -30.92 -1.55 -14.83
CA ASP A 544 -30.92 -1.11 -16.23
C ASP A 544 -29.72 -0.19 -16.53
N LEU A 545 -29.27 0.63 -15.56
CA LEU A 545 -28.06 1.44 -15.70
C LEU A 545 -26.82 0.56 -15.82
N MET A 546 -26.74 -0.50 -15.00
CA MET A 546 -25.65 -1.48 -15.07
C MET A 546 -25.66 -2.28 -16.38
N ASP A 547 -26.85 -2.54 -16.94
CA ASP A 547 -27.01 -3.18 -18.25
C ASP A 547 -26.52 -2.27 -19.39
N ILE A 548 -26.84 -0.99 -19.32
CA ILE A 548 -26.31 0.03 -20.24
C ILE A 548 -24.79 0.15 -20.12
N LEU A 549 -24.23 0.07 -18.92
CA LEU A 549 -22.77 0.10 -18.73
C LEU A 549 -22.09 -1.05 -19.46
N VAL A 550 -22.55 -2.29 -19.29
CA VAL A 550 -21.99 -3.47 -19.97
C VAL A 550 -22.12 -3.30 -21.49
N THR A 551 -23.30 -2.89 -21.96
CA THR A 551 -23.57 -2.65 -23.38
C THR A 551 -22.64 -1.59 -23.97
N SER A 552 -22.48 -0.46 -23.27
CA SER A 552 -21.64 0.65 -23.70
C SER A 552 -20.16 0.25 -23.77
N GLN A 553 -19.67 -0.52 -22.80
CA GLN A 553 -18.28 -1.00 -22.78
C GLN A 553 -17.99 -1.97 -23.95
N VAL A 554 -18.96 -2.83 -24.31
CA VAL A 554 -18.80 -3.70 -25.50
C VAL A 554 -18.74 -2.86 -26.78
N LEU A 555 -19.63 -1.88 -26.92
CA LEU A 555 -19.65 -0.99 -28.09
C LEU A 555 -18.40 -0.11 -28.18
N ALA A 556 -17.83 0.30 -27.04
CA ALA A 556 -16.56 1.02 -26.96
C ALA A 556 -15.32 0.11 -27.09
N GLY A 557 -15.49 -1.21 -27.23
CA GLY A 557 -14.37 -2.15 -27.36
C GLY A 557 -13.57 -2.41 -26.09
N ARG A 558 -14.05 -2.00 -24.92
CA ARG A 558 -13.36 -2.18 -23.61
C ARG A 558 -13.52 -3.58 -23.04
N ILE A 559 -14.63 -4.24 -23.29
CA ILE A 559 -14.86 -5.63 -22.87
C ILE A 559 -15.31 -6.49 -24.06
N PRO A 560 -14.99 -7.79 -24.07
CA PRO A 560 -15.34 -8.68 -25.16
C PRO A 560 -16.87 -8.95 -25.21
N LEU A 561 -17.40 -9.21 -26.41
CA LEU A 561 -18.82 -9.50 -26.65
C LEU A 561 -19.36 -10.65 -25.79
N ARG A 562 -18.51 -11.60 -25.41
CA ARG A 562 -18.91 -12.72 -24.52
C ARG A 562 -19.44 -12.24 -23.16
N GLU A 563 -18.99 -11.11 -22.65
CA GLU A 563 -19.49 -10.57 -21.35
C GLU A 563 -20.93 -10.05 -21.50
N TYR A 564 -21.29 -9.47 -22.67
CA TYR A 564 -22.66 -9.13 -23.02
C TYR A 564 -23.54 -10.38 -23.12
N THR A 565 -23.11 -11.39 -23.89
CA THR A 565 -23.90 -12.60 -24.05
C THR A 565 -24.07 -13.37 -22.74
N LYS A 566 -23.04 -13.39 -21.87
CA LYS A 566 -23.13 -14.00 -20.53
C LYS A 566 -24.17 -13.31 -19.65
N ARG A 567 -24.27 -11.97 -19.73
CA ARG A 567 -25.21 -11.20 -18.90
C ARG A 567 -26.65 -11.33 -19.37
N PHE A 568 -26.86 -11.42 -20.68
CA PHE A 568 -28.20 -11.33 -21.29
C PHE A 568 -28.66 -12.65 -21.96
N ALA A 569 -27.87 -13.72 -21.87
CA ALA A 569 -28.32 -15.02 -22.34
C ALA A 569 -29.54 -15.47 -21.52
N PRO A 570 -30.56 -16.07 -22.17
CA PRO A 570 -31.64 -16.72 -21.42
C PRO A 570 -31.05 -17.74 -20.44
N SER A 571 -31.53 -17.76 -19.21
CA SER A 571 -31.18 -18.83 -18.28
C SER A 571 -31.52 -20.18 -18.92
N PRO A 572 -30.61 -21.17 -18.86
CA PRO A 572 -30.84 -22.47 -19.48
C PRO A 572 -32.02 -23.20 -18.89
#